data_daeb621d03e328fca43541d2e624fec0
#
_entry.id   daeb621d03e328fca43541d2e624fec0
#
_cell.length_a   1.000
_cell.length_b   1.000
_cell.length_c   1.000
_cell.angle_alpha   90.00
_cell.angle_beta   90.00
_cell.angle_gamma   90.00
#
_symmetry.space_group_name_H-M   'P 1'
#
loop_
_entity.id
_entity.type
_entity.pdbx_description
1 polymer ?
#
loop_
_entity_poly.entity_id
_entity_poly.type
_entity_poly.pdbx_seq_one_letter_code
_entity_poly.pdbx_strand_id
1 'polypeptide(L)'
;MDEKQGKKKFPSYFENFEMPEWAREQELEVYRACATGKVDEKSFLNSFEENGFQVSLGGEEDDPQEYSLSSYTKFKDVKRFMTMDSRFGVPFKISKGITKPVHGICLETKEWKRNLGIKYRGSHVDWWLYENAEPWKEFEEVILDEDREYI
;
A
#
# COMPACT_ATOMS: atom_id res chain seq x y z
N MET A 1 -15.20 22.41 17.08
CA MET A 1 -14.50 21.81 15.95
C MET A 1 -14.23 20.35 16.25
N ASP A 2 -14.48 19.56 15.29
CA ASP A 2 -14.15 18.16 15.43
C ASP A 2 -12.63 18.01 15.35
N GLU A 3 -12.06 17.53 16.42
CA GLU A 3 -10.61 17.35 16.44
C GLU A 3 -10.11 16.42 15.36
N LYS A 4 -10.97 15.51 14.93
CA LYS A 4 -10.57 14.57 13.89
C LYS A 4 -10.24 15.27 12.58
N GLN A 5 -10.88 16.40 12.34
CA GLN A 5 -10.64 17.10 11.09
C GLN A 5 -9.24 17.70 11.01
N GLY A 6 -8.66 17.97 12.16
CA GLY A 6 -7.31 18.48 12.18
C GLY A 6 -6.27 17.42 12.43
N LYS A 7 -6.66 16.15 12.35
CA LYS A 7 -5.78 15.07 12.74
C LYS A 7 -5.22 14.25 11.60
N LYS A 8 -5.33 14.73 10.39
CA LYS A 8 -4.72 14.05 9.25
C LYS A 8 -3.23 14.31 9.29
N LYS A 9 -2.52 13.52 10.03
CA LYS A 9 -1.09 13.64 10.13
C LYS A 9 -0.45 12.27 9.96
N PHE A 10 0.78 12.29 9.49
CA PHE A 10 1.52 11.06 9.28
C PHE A 10 2.21 10.62 10.56
N PRO A 11 2.57 9.35 10.65
CA PRO A 11 3.39 8.87 11.76
C PRO A 11 4.68 9.68 11.85
N SER A 12 5.20 9.83 13.07
CA SER A 12 6.39 10.66 13.29
C SER A 12 7.60 10.22 12.49
N TYR A 13 7.75 8.93 12.23
CA TYR A 13 8.91 8.45 11.48
C TYR A 13 8.84 8.78 10.00
N PHE A 14 7.73 9.36 9.53
CA PHE A 14 7.70 9.87 8.16
C PHE A 14 8.57 11.11 7.99
N GLU A 15 9.15 11.61 9.08
CA GLU A 15 10.13 12.68 8.98
C GLU A 15 11.44 12.21 8.36
N ASN A 16 11.62 10.90 8.23
CA ASN A 16 12.83 10.33 7.65
C ASN A 16 12.95 10.57 6.14
N PHE A 17 11.87 10.97 5.49
CA PHE A 17 11.89 11.11 4.03
C PHE A 17 11.03 12.30 3.60
N GLU A 18 11.20 12.69 2.35
CA GLU A 18 10.39 13.74 1.75
C GLU A 18 9.27 13.07 0.95
N MET A 19 8.03 13.47 1.22
CA MET A 19 6.89 12.94 0.48
C MET A 19 6.99 13.40 -0.97
N PRO A 20 6.81 12.49 -1.94
CA PRO A 20 6.80 12.91 -3.35
C PRO A 20 5.72 13.96 -3.58
N GLU A 21 6.08 15.00 -4.32
CA GLU A 21 5.17 16.14 -4.50
C GLU A 21 3.88 15.77 -5.25
N TRP A 22 3.90 14.68 -5.99
CA TRP A 22 2.71 14.26 -6.76
C TRP A 22 1.77 13.39 -5.95
N ALA A 23 2.18 12.97 -4.76
CA ALA A 23 1.31 12.18 -3.88
C ALA A 23 0.16 13.06 -3.38
N ARG A 24 -1.04 12.52 -3.37
CA ARG A 24 -2.22 13.31 -3.02
C ARG A 24 -3.35 12.42 -2.55
N GLU A 25 -4.31 13.05 -1.87
CA GLU A 25 -5.54 12.36 -1.53
C GLU A 25 -6.31 12.10 -2.82
N GLN A 26 -6.62 10.84 -3.08
CA GLN A 26 -7.39 10.47 -4.26
C GLN A 26 -7.99 9.09 -4.02
N GLU A 27 -9.08 8.81 -4.71
CA GLU A 27 -9.75 7.55 -4.58
C GLU A 27 -9.40 6.66 -5.76
N LEU A 28 -8.73 5.56 -5.46
CA LEU A 28 -8.37 4.56 -6.46
C LEU A 28 -8.87 3.21 -5.95
N GLU A 29 -9.51 2.45 -6.85
CA GLU A 29 -9.85 1.08 -6.50
C GLU A 29 -8.58 0.25 -6.63
N VAL A 30 -8.23 -0.44 -5.55
CA VAL A 30 -6.97 -1.16 -5.52
C VAL A 30 -7.15 -2.54 -4.93
N TYR A 31 -6.18 -3.40 -5.23
CA TYR A 31 -6.05 -4.73 -4.65
C TYR A 31 -4.81 -4.73 -3.77
N ARG A 32 -4.92 -5.36 -2.62
CA ARG A 32 -3.81 -5.46 -1.69
C ARG A 32 -3.58 -6.91 -1.31
N ALA A 33 -2.34 -7.38 -1.42
CA ALA A 33 -1.96 -8.70 -0.96
C ALA A 33 -1.84 -8.69 0.57
N CYS A 34 -2.59 -9.56 1.22
CA CYS A 34 -2.60 -9.63 2.67
C CYS A 34 -1.73 -10.80 3.11
N ALA A 35 -0.50 -10.50 3.47
CA ALA A 35 0.52 -11.51 3.74
C ALA A 35 0.24 -12.34 4.99
N THR A 36 -0.58 -11.83 5.90
CA THR A 36 -0.94 -12.59 7.10
C THR A 36 -2.01 -13.63 6.83
N GLY A 37 -2.58 -13.62 5.63
CA GLY A 37 -3.71 -14.50 5.29
C GLY A 37 -5.04 -13.96 5.76
N LYS A 38 -5.09 -12.72 6.25
CA LYS A 38 -6.30 -12.08 6.73
C LYS A 38 -6.32 -10.62 6.33
N VAL A 39 -7.51 -10.06 6.19
CA VAL A 39 -7.68 -8.65 5.93
C VAL A 39 -7.76 -7.95 7.29
N ASP A 40 -6.61 -7.66 7.84
CA ASP A 40 -6.50 -7.09 9.18
C ASP A 40 -5.40 -6.04 9.24
N GLU A 41 -5.24 -5.46 10.42
CA GLU A 41 -4.26 -4.39 10.62
C GLU A 41 -2.86 -4.81 10.22
N LYS A 42 -2.47 -6.03 10.54
CA LYS A 42 -1.10 -6.50 10.26
C LYS A 42 -0.83 -6.66 8.77
N SER A 43 -1.87 -6.76 7.97
CA SER A 43 -1.72 -6.84 6.53
C SER A 43 -1.65 -5.46 5.87
N PHE A 44 -1.76 -4.40 6.64
CA PHE A 44 -1.73 -3.03 6.13
C PHE A 44 -0.59 -2.22 6.75
N LEU A 45 0.53 -2.88 7.00
CA LEU A 45 1.75 -2.23 7.48
C LEU A 45 2.66 -1.93 6.28
N ASN A 46 3.40 -0.84 6.36
CA ASN A 46 4.41 -0.57 5.35
C ASN A 46 5.69 -1.39 5.68
N SER A 47 6.66 -1.35 4.78
CA SER A 47 7.88 -2.15 4.96
C SER A 47 8.64 -1.79 6.23
N PHE A 48 8.70 -0.51 6.54
CA PHE A 48 9.40 -0.04 7.72
C PHE A 48 8.76 -0.63 8.98
N GLU A 49 7.44 -0.60 9.06
CA GLU A 49 6.70 -1.16 10.20
C GLU A 49 6.84 -2.68 10.26
N GLU A 50 6.73 -3.34 9.12
CA GLU A 50 6.86 -4.79 9.07
C GLU A 50 8.23 -5.26 9.53
N ASN A 51 9.25 -4.43 9.31
CA ASN A 51 10.62 -4.76 9.65
C ASN A 51 11.03 -4.26 11.03
N GLY A 52 10.05 -4.03 11.90
CA GLY A 52 10.32 -3.62 13.28
C GLY A 52 10.82 -2.19 13.39
N PHE A 53 10.30 -1.31 12.55
CA PHE A 53 10.67 0.11 12.52
C PHE A 53 12.13 0.29 12.13
N GLN A 54 12.56 -0.49 11.17
CA GLN A 54 13.89 -0.42 10.58
C GLN A 54 13.75 -0.49 9.07
N VAL A 55 14.73 0.08 8.40
CA VAL A 55 14.79 0.02 6.93
C VAL A 55 15.03 -1.43 6.52
N SER A 56 14.42 -1.85 5.41
CA SER A 56 14.62 -3.19 4.90
C SER A 56 16.06 -3.36 4.45
N LEU A 57 16.51 -4.63 4.39
CA LEU A 57 17.88 -4.95 4.01
C LEU A 57 18.19 -4.37 2.63
N GLY A 58 19.21 -3.55 2.55
CA GLY A 58 19.58 -2.91 1.29
C GLY A 58 18.78 -1.66 0.96
N GLY A 59 17.83 -1.28 1.81
CA GLY A 59 17.01 -0.09 1.60
C GLY A 59 17.67 1.16 2.15
N GLU A 60 17.09 2.31 1.81
CA GLU A 60 17.56 3.61 2.27
C GLU A 60 16.52 4.21 3.20
N GLU A 61 16.98 4.82 4.28
CA GLU A 61 16.08 5.39 5.27
C GLU A 61 15.23 6.53 4.70
N ASP A 62 15.71 7.22 3.69
CA ASP A 62 14.98 8.33 3.08
C ASP A 62 14.20 7.93 1.84
N ASP A 63 14.08 6.64 1.56
CA ASP A 63 13.30 6.16 0.42
C ASP A 63 11.81 6.16 0.78
N PRO A 64 11.00 6.99 0.13
CA PRO A 64 9.57 7.03 0.45
C PRO A 64 8.87 5.67 0.33
N GLN A 65 9.36 4.78 -0.51
CA GLN A 65 8.74 3.47 -0.69
C GLN A 65 8.91 2.54 0.50
N GLU A 66 9.86 2.83 1.40
CA GLU A 66 9.95 2.08 2.64
C GLU A 66 8.75 2.32 3.55
N TYR A 67 8.05 3.43 3.33
CA TYR A 67 6.97 3.89 4.20
C TYR A 67 5.60 3.84 3.56
N SER A 68 5.52 3.33 2.34
CA SER A 68 4.24 3.20 1.65
C SER A 68 3.75 1.77 1.67
N LEU A 69 2.44 1.61 1.57
CA LEU A 69 1.84 0.31 1.35
C LEU A 69 1.80 0.07 -0.15
N SER A 70 2.14 -1.14 -0.56
CA SER A 70 2.04 -1.53 -1.95
C SER A 70 0.63 -2.04 -2.23
N SER A 71 0.01 -1.49 -3.27
CA SER A 71 -1.24 -2.02 -3.77
C SER A 71 -1.23 -1.89 -5.28
N TYR A 72 -2.28 -2.40 -5.92
CA TYR A 72 -2.30 -2.49 -7.39
C TYR A 72 -3.70 -2.20 -7.88
N THR A 73 -3.79 -1.46 -8.98
CA THR A 73 -5.11 -1.21 -9.56
C THR A 73 -5.59 -2.37 -10.42
N LYS A 74 -4.70 -3.31 -10.77
CA LYS A 74 -5.07 -4.46 -11.59
C LYS A 74 -4.85 -5.75 -10.84
N PHE A 75 -5.85 -6.61 -10.88
CA PHE A 75 -5.79 -7.89 -10.19
C PHE A 75 -4.59 -8.74 -10.64
N LYS A 76 -4.31 -8.75 -11.93
CA LYS A 76 -3.21 -9.57 -12.44
C LYS A 76 -1.87 -9.21 -11.80
N ASP A 77 -1.70 -7.95 -11.46
CA ASP A 77 -0.43 -7.50 -10.89
C ASP A 77 -0.28 -7.90 -9.43
N VAL A 78 -1.35 -7.84 -8.65
CA VAL A 78 -1.27 -8.29 -7.27
C VAL A 78 -1.12 -9.81 -7.22
N LYS A 79 -1.75 -10.52 -8.13
CA LYS A 79 -1.62 -11.96 -8.20
C LYS A 79 -0.18 -12.35 -8.53
N ARG A 80 0.43 -11.62 -9.44
CA ARG A 80 1.83 -11.85 -9.80
C ARG A 80 2.75 -11.63 -8.60
N PHE A 81 2.50 -10.56 -7.86
CA PHE A 81 3.26 -10.28 -6.66
C PHE A 81 3.16 -11.44 -5.67
N MET A 82 1.96 -11.98 -5.47
CA MET A 82 1.75 -13.09 -4.56
C MET A 82 2.55 -14.34 -4.94
N THR A 83 2.68 -14.58 -6.24
CA THR A 83 3.40 -15.78 -6.67
C THR A 83 4.91 -15.61 -6.56
N MET A 84 5.38 -14.37 -6.48
CA MET A 84 6.81 -14.08 -6.40
C MET A 84 7.30 -13.84 -4.98
N ASP A 85 6.38 -13.66 -4.04
CA ASP A 85 6.72 -13.35 -2.65
C ASP A 85 5.94 -14.27 -1.74
N SER A 86 6.64 -14.85 -0.78
CA SER A 86 6.02 -15.76 0.17
C SER A 86 6.53 -15.39 1.55
N ARG A 87 5.65 -14.93 2.40
CA ARG A 87 5.98 -14.52 3.76
C ARG A 87 5.18 -15.30 4.76
N PHE A 88 5.71 -15.46 5.94
CA PHE A 88 5.00 -16.09 7.05
C PHE A 88 4.60 -17.55 6.79
N GLY A 89 4.99 -18.10 5.65
CA GLY A 89 4.70 -19.51 5.35
C GLY A 89 3.22 -19.80 5.17
N VAL A 90 2.37 -18.81 4.93
CA VAL A 90 0.94 -19.00 4.71
C VAL A 90 0.55 -18.40 3.38
N PRO A 91 -0.52 -18.92 2.76
CA PRO A 91 -0.99 -18.33 1.51
C PRO A 91 -1.49 -16.90 1.75
N PHE A 92 -1.12 -16.01 0.85
CA PHE A 92 -1.64 -14.65 0.89
C PHE A 92 -3.12 -14.66 0.54
N LYS A 93 -3.82 -13.68 1.05
CA LYS A 93 -5.17 -13.36 0.60
C LYS A 93 -5.11 -12.06 -0.17
N ILE A 94 -6.03 -11.88 -1.10
CA ILE A 94 -6.13 -10.62 -1.82
C ILE A 94 -7.35 -9.89 -1.31
N SER A 95 -7.20 -8.63 -0.97
CA SER A 95 -8.32 -7.78 -0.59
C SER A 95 -8.49 -6.70 -1.64
N LYS A 96 -9.68 -6.12 -1.68
CA LYS A 96 -10.05 -5.08 -2.62
C LYS A 96 -10.74 -3.96 -1.86
N GLY A 97 -10.41 -2.75 -2.20
CA GLY A 97 -11.02 -1.58 -1.58
C GLY A 97 -10.63 -0.32 -2.30
N ILE A 98 -10.92 0.80 -1.69
CA ILE A 98 -10.66 2.11 -2.29
C ILE A 98 -9.75 2.88 -1.35
N THR A 99 -8.72 3.52 -1.93
CA THR A 99 -7.90 4.45 -1.17
C THR A 99 -8.75 5.70 -0.93
N LYS A 100 -9.03 5.99 0.32
CA LYS A 100 -9.88 7.14 0.66
C LYS A 100 -9.06 8.28 1.24
N PRO A 101 -9.46 9.53 0.94
CA PRO A 101 -8.74 10.68 1.49
C PRO A 101 -8.60 10.66 3.01
N VAL A 102 -9.56 10.06 3.70
CA VAL A 102 -9.51 10.01 5.16
C VAL A 102 -8.40 9.10 5.67
N HIS A 103 -7.93 8.16 4.83
CA HIS A 103 -6.93 7.19 5.25
C HIS A 103 -5.51 7.60 4.91
N GLY A 104 -5.32 8.43 3.90
CA GLY A 104 -3.96 8.79 3.51
C GLY A 104 -3.89 9.39 2.12
N ILE A 105 -2.67 9.43 1.59
CA ILE A 105 -2.42 9.92 0.24
C ILE A 105 -1.75 8.81 -0.56
N CYS A 106 -1.92 8.86 -1.86
CA CYS A 106 -1.32 7.84 -2.70
C CYS A 106 -0.84 8.41 -4.02
N LEU A 107 -0.07 7.59 -4.72
CA LEU A 107 0.53 7.97 -5.98
C LEU A 107 0.75 6.70 -6.79
N GLU A 108 0.22 6.69 -8.02
CA GLU A 108 0.52 5.57 -8.90
C GLU A 108 2.00 5.61 -9.23
N THR A 109 2.68 4.51 -9.01
CA THR A 109 4.12 4.46 -9.22
C THR A 109 4.48 4.78 -10.67
N LYS A 110 3.60 4.42 -11.59
CA LYS A 110 3.81 4.74 -13.00
C LYS A 110 3.86 6.25 -13.23
N GLU A 111 2.98 6.99 -12.59
CA GLU A 111 2.98 8.45 -12.70
C GLU A 111 4.26 9.04 -12.10
N TRP A 112 4.63 8.54 -10.94
CA TRP A 112 5.83 9.00 -10.24
C TRP A 112 7.07 8.81 -11.10
N LYS A 113 7.25 7.60 -11.61
CA LYS A 113 8.42 7.29 -12.43
C LYS A 113 8.43 8.09 -13.72
N ARG A 114 7.26 8.28 -14.35
CA ARG A 114 7.17 9.07 -15.56
C ARG A 114 7.64 10.51 -15.30
N ASN A 115 7.25 11.08 -14.17
CA ASN A 115 7.66 12.43 -13.82
C ASN A 115 9.17 12.54 -13.57
N LEU A 116 9.81 11.41 -13.27
CA LEU A 116 11.25 11.35 -13.10
C LEU A 116 11.97 10.94 -14.37
N GLY A 117 11.24 10.78 -15.47
CA GLY A 117 11.83 10.36 -16.73
C GLY A 117 12.18 8.89 -16.79
N ILE A 118 11.57 8.07 -15.94
CA ILE A 118 11.87 6.65 -15.84
C ILE A 118 10.67 5.86 -16.36
N LYS A 119 10.92 4.89 -17.22
CA LYS A 119 9.87 3.99 -17.68
C LYS A 119 9.49 3.03 -16.59
N TYR A 120 8.20 2.83 -16.42
CA TYR A 120 7.68 1.89 -15.44
C TYR A 120 6.41 1.25 -15.97
N ARG A 121 6.29 -0.05 -15.83
CA ARG A 121 5.11 -0.79 -16.23
C ARG A 121 4.46 -1.37 -14.99
N GLY A 122 3.16 -1.56 -15.06
CA GLY A 122 2.44 -2.15 -13.97
C GLY A 122 1.52 -1.14 -13.31
N SER A 123 0.71 -1.64 -12.40
CA SER A 123 -0.33 -0.84 -11.76
C SER A 123 -0.06 -0.60 -10.29
N HIS A 124 1.19 -0.70 -9.88
CA HIS A 124 1.57 -0.49 -8.48
C HIS A 124 1.19 0.90 -8.00
N VAL A 125 0.68 0.97 -6.79
CA VAL A 125 0.31 2.22 -6.13
C VAL A 125 1.08 2.29 -4.82
N ASP A 126 1.73 3.41 -4.59
CA ASP A 126 2.34 3.69 -3.29
C ASP A 126 1.29 4.45 -2.48
N TRP A 127 1.01 3.96 -1.27
CA TRP A 127 -0.07 4.48 -0.44
C TRP A 127 0.47 4.75 0.96
N TRP A 128 0.50 6.02 1.33
CA TRP A 128 1.02 6.43 2.64
C TRP A 128 -0.15 6.74 3.55
N LEU A 129 -0.27 5.98 4.62
CA LEU A 129 -1.41 6.11 5.53
C LEU A 129 -1.17 7.17 6.58
N TYR A 130 -2.23 7.89 6.93
CA TYR A 130 -2.20 8.76 8.09
C TYR A 130 -2.13 7.92 9.35
N GLU A 131 -1.62 8.54 10.40
CA GLU A 131 -1.55 7.89 11.70
C GLU A 131 -2.96 7.50 12.15
N ASN A 132 -3.07 6.29 12.66
CA ASN A 132 -4.35 5.75 13.18
C ASN A 132 -5.40 5.47 12.12
N ALA A 133 -5.05 5.49 10.84
CA ALA A 133 -5.98 5.06 9.80
C ALA A 133 -6.23 3.56 9.88
N GLU A 134 -7.45 3.16 9.56
CA GLU A 134 -7.84 1.75 9.65
C GLU A 134 -8.51 1.29 8.35
N PRO A 135 -7.81 1.38 7.22
CA PRO A 135 -8.44 1.06 5.93
C PRO A 135 -8.88 -0.40 5.80
N TRP A 136 -8.25 -1.31 6.54
CA TRP A 136 -8.61 -2.73 6.46
C TRP A 136 -10.08 -2.97 6.82
N LYS A 137 -10.69 -2.08 7.57
CA LYS A 137 -12.09 -2.23 7.95
C LYS A 137 -13.04 -2.05 6.77
N GLU A 138 -12.55 -1.47 5.69
CA GLU A 138 -13.36 -1.20 4.50
C GLU A 138 -12.88 -1.97 3.27
N PHE A 139 -11.91 -2.86 3.45
CA PHE A 139 -11.45 -3.75 2.38
C PHE A 139 -12.11 -5.10 2.55
N GLU A 140 -12.37 -5.74 1.43
CA GLU A 140 -13.02 -7.06 1.43
C GLU A 140 -12.11 -8.08 0.78
N GLU A 141 -12.14 -9.29 1.30
CA GLU A 141 -11.37 -10.37 0.69
C GLU A 141 -11.95 -10.71 -0.67
N VAL A 142 -11.06 -10.87 -1.66
CA VAL A 142 -11.47 -11.33 -2.99
C VAL A 142 -11.50 -12.86 -2.93
N ILE A 143 -12.66 -13.42 -3.20
CA ILE A 143 -12.81 -14.88 -3.21
C ILE A 143 -12.26 -15.39 -4.53
N LEU A 144 -11.22 -16.19 -4.44
CA LEU A 144 -10.60 -16.77 -5.62
C LEU A 144 -11.33 -18.05 -6.00
N ASP A 145 -11.68 -18.12 -7.28
CA ASP A 145 -12.34 -19.30 -7.83
C ASP A 145 -11.40 -19.87 -8.89
N GLU A 146 -11.00 -21.11 -8.72
CA GLU A 146 -10.03 -21.73 -9.61
C GLU A 146 -10.56 -21.84 -11.05
N ASP A 147 -11.87 -21.84 -11.20
CA ASP A 147 -12.49 -21.95 -12.52
C ASP A 147 -12.74 -20.59 -13.17
N ARG A 148 -12.27 -19.51 -12.56
CA ARG A 148 -12.49 -18.17 -13.06
C ARG A 148 -11.17 -17.43 -13.22
N GLU A 149 -11.14 -16.59 -14.22
CA GLU A 149 -9.99 -15.71 -14.43
C GLU A 149 -10.39 -14.31 -14.03
N TYR A 150 -9.55 -13.69 -13.22
CA TYR A 150 -9.71 -12.31 -12.80
C TYR A 150 -8.72 -11.47 -13.59
N ILE A 151 -9.24 -10.56 -14.36
CA ILE A 151 -8.39 -9.76 -15.23
C ILE A 151 -8.42 -8.31 -14.83
#